data_6fac3141a694a2df1f15bb7a1a480967
#
_entry.id   6fac3141a694a2df1f15bb7a1a480967
#
_cell.length_a   1.000
_cell.length_b   1.000
_cell.length_c   1.000
_cell.angle_alpha   90.00
_cell.angle_beta   90.00
_cell.angle_gamma   90.00
#
_symmetry.space_group_name_H-M   'P 1'
#
loop_
_entity.id
_entity.type
_entity.pdbx_description
1 polymer ?
#
loop_
_entity_poly.entity_id
_entity_poly.type
_entity_poly.pdbx_seq_one_letter_code
_entity_poly.pdbx_strand_id
1 'polypeptide(L)' 'MLKQAVRGASDAGASVTEIVLRDLKISPCLEIYGCKKTGVCAIKDDFHQVAEAIAASDGLMLASPVFFYTVSAHTKIL' A
#
# COMPACT_ATOMS: atom_id res chain seq x y z
N MET A 1 8.91 -11.52 -9.11
CA MET A 1 9.12 -11.68 -7.67
C MET A 1 7.82 -11.62 -6.88
N LEU A 2 7.03 -10.56 -7.01
CA LEU A 2 5.75 -10.45 -6.31
C LEU A 2 4.77 -11.59 -6.65
N LYS A 3 4.70 -11.98 -7.92
CA LYS A 3 3.80 -13.06 -8.36
C LYS A 3 4.14 -14.39 -7.70
N GLN A 4 5.40 -14.65 -7.43
CA GLN A 4 5.81 -15.87 -6.74
C GLN A 4 5.40 -15.84 -5.26
N ALA A 5 5.50 -14.68 -4.62
CA ALA A 5 5.05 -14.50 -3.24
C ALA A 5 3.53 -14.67 -3.14
N VAL A 6 2.79 -14.12 -4.09
CA VAL A 6 1.32 -14.27 -4.16
C VAL A 6 0.95 -15.76 -4.33
N ARG A 7 1.64 -16.46 -5.22
CA ARG A 7 1.42 -17.89 -5.44
C ARG A 7 1.69 -18.70 -4.17
N GLY A 8 2.80 -18.41 -3.48
CA GLY A 8 3.14 -19.09 -2.23
C GLY A 8 2.08 -18.87 -1.16
N ALA A 9 1.59 -17.65 -1.00
CA ALA A 9 0.54 -17.35 -0.04
C ALA A 9 -0.78 -18.06 -0.41
N SER A 10 -1.15 -18.05 -1.69
CA SER A 10 -2.36 -18.76 -2.15
C SER A 10 -2.26 -20.25 -1.93
N ASP A 11 -1.11 -20.85 -2.19
CA ASP A 11 -0.88 -22.29 -2.00
C ASP A 11 -0.97 -22.66 -0.52
N ALA A 12 -0.67 -21.73 0.37
CA ALA A 12 -0.81 -21.94 1.82
C ALA A 12 -2.25 -21.70 2.33
N GLY A 13 -3.18 -21.39 1.45
CA GLY A 13 -4.59 -21.20 1.80
C GLY A 13 -5.00 -19.77 2.08
N ALA A 14 -4.13 -18.79 1.82
CA ALA A 14 -4.46 -17.37 2.02
C ALA A 14 -5.24 -16.80 0.83
N SER A 15 -6.13 -15.85 1.12
CA SER A 15 -6.76 -15.02 0.10
C SER A 15 -5.88 -13.81 -0.13
N VAL A 16 -5.41 -13.59 -1.36
CA VAL A 16 -4.43 -12.56 -1.67
C VAL A 16 -5.03 -11.48 -2.54
N THR A 17 -4.85 -10.21 -2.14
CA THR A 17 -5.17 -9.04 -2.95
C THR A 17 -3.86 -8.39 -3.40
N GLU A 18 -3.69 -8.22 -4.71
CA GLU A 18 -2.49 -7.63 -5.29
C GLU A 18 -2.78 -6.19 -5.70
N ILE A 19 -1.92 -5.26 -5.25
CA ILE A 19 -2.04 -3.84 -5.55
C ILE A 19 -0.75 -3.36 -6.21
N VAL A 20 -0.87 -2.72 -7.38
CA VAL A 20 0.26 -2.15 -8.11
C VAL A 20 0.23 -0.64 -7.92
N LEU A 21 1.17 -0.10 -7.14
CA LEU A 21 1.16 1.30 -6.74
C LEU A 21 1.32 2.28 -7.91
N ARG A 22 2.07 1.92 -8.94
CA ARG A 22 2.27 2.80 -10.10
C ARG A 22 0.98 3.12 -10.85
N ASP A 23 -0.03 2.26 -10.73
CA ASP A 23 -1.32 2.43 -11.39
C ASP A 23 -2.30 3.26 -10.55
N LEU A 24 -1.90 3.66 -9.36
CA LEU A 24 -2.71 4.43 -8.42
C LEU A 24 -2.21 5.87 -8.32
N LYS A 25 -3.14 6.77 -8.02
CA LYS A 25 -2.84 8.18 -7.77
C LYS A 25 -2.84 8.41 -6.26
N ILE A 26 -1.64 8.47 -5.69
CA ILE A 26 -1.46 8.70 -4.26
C ILE A 26 -0.58 9.93 -4.08
N SER A 27 -1.09 10.94 -3.39
CA SER A 27 -0.35 12.14 -3.05
C SER A 27 0.46 11.93 -1.78
N PRO A 28 1.67 12.52 -1.67
CA PRO A 28 2.39 12.56 -0.41
C PRO A 28 1.56 13.30 0.66
N CYS A 29 1.82 13.02 1.92
CA CYS A 29 1.16 13.72 3.02
C CYS A 29 1.46 15.22 2.95
N LEU A 30 0.42 16.04 2.92
CA LEU A 30 0.53 17.51 2.87
C LEU A 30 0.44 18.17 4.25
N GLU A 31 0.44 17.36 5.32
CA GLU A 31 0.38 17.83 6.70
C GLU A 31 -0.84 18.71 7.00
N ILE A 32 -1.99 18.36 6.41
CA ILE A 32 -3.24 19.08 6.66
C ILE A 32 -3.78 18.80 8.07
N TYR A 33 -3.42 17.62 8.63
CA TYR A 33 -3.80 17.18 9.97
C TYR A 33 -5.31 17.01 10.20
N GLY A 34 -6.11 16.95 9.15
CA GLY A 34 -7.54 16.62 9.27
C GLY A 34 -7.76 15.26 9.91
N CYS A 35 -6.83 14.32 9.70
CA CYS A 35 -6.90 12.98 10.27
C CYS A 35 -6.81 12.96 11.80
N LYS A 36 -6.27 14.00 12.43
CA LYS A 36 -6.24 14.12 13.89
C LYS A 36 -7.62 14.24 14.50
N LYS A 37 -8.58 14.79 13.73
CA LYS A 37 -9.96 14.97 14.19
C LYS A 37 -10.85 13.80 13.79
N THR A 38 -10.66 13.28 12.57
CA THR A 38 -11.57 12.29 11.99
C THR A 38 -10.99 10.87 11.94
N GLY A 39 -9.67 10.73 12.07
CA GLY A 39 -8.98 9.46 11.89
C GLY A 39 -8.82 9.04 10.43
N VAL A 40 -9.23 9.89 9.48
CA VAL A 40 -9.18 9.62 8.04
C VAL A 40 -8.43 10.75 7.35
N CYS A 41 -7.58 10.39 6.36
CA CYS A 41 -6.82 11.36 5.60
C CYS A 41 -7.74 12.32 4.84
N ALA A 42 -7.43 13.63 4.88
CA ALA A 42 -8.22 14.65 4.21
C ALA A 42 -8.04 14.62 2.68
N ILE A 43 -6.94 14.06 2.18
CA ILE A 43 -6.67 13.98 0.76
C ILE A 43 -7.49 12.84 0.15
N LYS A 44 -8.33 13.16 -0.83
CA LYS A 44 -9.18 12.17 -1.49
C LYS A 44 -8.48 11.64 -2.74
N ASP A 45 -7.72 10.58 -2.58
CA ASP A 45 -7.03 9.89 -3.67
C ASP A 45 -7.10 8.36 -3.48
N ASP A 46 -6.32 7.62 -4.25
CA ASP A 46 -6.36 6.15 -4.21
C ASP A 46 -5.77 5.57 -2.92
N PHE A 47 -5.17 6.40 -2.06
CA PHE A 47 -4.65 5.93 -0.78
C PHE A 47 -5.74 5.26 0.08
N HIS A 48 -6.97 5.79 0.05
CA HIS A 48 -8.07 5.22 0.84
C HIS A 48 -8.34 3.77 0.47
N GLN A 49 -8.25 3.43 -0.82
CA GLN A 49 -8.40 2.06 -1.30
C GLN A 49 -7.34 1.15 -0.70
N VAL A 50 -6.09 1.60 -0.68
CA VAL A 50 -4.98 0.83 -0.13
C VAL A 50 -5.12 0.70 1.39
N ALA A 51 -5.48 1.78 2.07
CA ALA A 51 -5.66 1.78 3.52
C ALA A 51 -6.75 0.79 3.94
N GLU A 52 -7.87 0.74 3.23
CA GLU A 52 -8.94 -0.21 3.51
C GLU A 52 -8.47 -1.65 3.31
N ALA A 53 -7.71 -1.91 2.25
CA ALA A 53 -7.19 -3.24 1.97
C ALA A 53 -6.23 -3.70 3.08
N ILE A 54 -5.36 -2.82 3.56
CA ILE A 54 -4.43 -3.11 4.65
C ILE A 54 -5.18 -3.38 5.95
N ALA A 55 -6.17 -2.55 6.27
CA ALA A 55 -6.95 -2.70 7.50
C ALA A 55 -7.74 -4.02 7.53
N ALA A 56 -8.19 -4.49 6.37
CA ALA A 56 -8.95 -5.73 6.26
C ALA A 56 -8.07 -6.98 6.18
N SER A 57 -6.75 -6.83 6.03
CA SER A 57 -5.84 -7.95 5.86
C SER A 57 -5.18 -8.37 7.16
N ASP A 58 -4.74 -9.64 7.21
CA ASP A 58 -4.02 -10.20 8.36
C ASP A 58 -2.51 -10.11 8.17
N GLY A 59 -2.05 -9.90 6.96
CA GLY A 59 -0.63 -9.81 6.65
C GLY A 59 -0.38 -8.92 5.43
N LEU A 60 0.84 -8.42 5.32
CA LEU A 60 1.25 -7.51 4.27
C LEU A 60 2.57 -7.94 3.66
N MET A 61 2.64 -7.95 2.33
CA MET A 61 3.88 -8.17 1.60
C MET A 61 4.17 -6.95 0.72
N LEU A 62 5.38 -6.43 0.80
CA LEU A 62 5.83 -5.32 -0.02
C LEU A 62 6.94 -5.77 -0.96
N ALA A 63 6.82 -5.41 -2.24
CA ALA A 63 7.86 -5.63 -3.24
C ALA A 63 8.22 -4.30 -3.86
N SER A 64 9.51 -3.97 -3.87
CA SER A 64 10.00 -2.70 -4.38
C SER A 64 11.38 -2.89 -5.01
N PRO A 65 11.68 -2.21 -6.13
CA PRO A 65 13.06 -2.10 -6.57
C PRO A 65 13.87 -1.29 -5.56
N VAL A 66 15.17 -1.50 -5.54
CA VAL A 66 16.06 -0.77 -4.64
C VAL A 66 16.52 0.52 -5.33
N PHE A 67 16.14 1.66 -4.76
CA PHE A 67 16.55 2.99 -5.21
C PHE A 67 17.33 3.66 -4.09
N PHE A 68 18.60 3.98 -4.35
CA PHE A 68 19.48 4.60 -3.36
C PHE A 68 19.46 3.87 -2.01
N TYR A 69 19.62 2.55 -2.05
CA TYR A 69 19.66 1.67 -0.87
C TYR A 69 18.36 1.58 -0.08
N THR A 70 17.24 1.97 -0.65
CA THR A 70 15.96 1.95 0.04
C THR A 70 14.81 1.60 -0.93
N VAL A 71 13.59 1.61 -0.43
CA VAL A 71 12.40 1.35 -1.24
C VAL A 71 12.15 2.49 -2.24
N SER A 72 11.34 2.21 -3.27
CA SER A 72 11.02 3.18 -4.30
C SER A 72 10.21 4.37 -3.77
N ALA A 73 10.18 5.45 -4.54
CA ALA A 73 9.36 6.62 -4.22
C ALA A 73 7.87 6.27 -4.10
N HIS A 74 7.37 5.39 -4.94
CA HIS A 74 5.97 4.93 -4.88
C HIS A 74 5.66 4.26 -3.53
N THR A 75 6.58 3.47 -3.02
CA THR A 75 6.42 2.83 -1.71
C THR A 75 6.47 3.86 -0.58
N LYS A 76 7.33 4.86 -0.68
CA LYS A 76 7.48 5.90 0.35
C LYS A 76 6.29 6.85 0.42
N ILE A 77 5.66 7.12 -0.72
CA ILE A 77 4.46 7.97 -0.77
C ILE A 77 3.30 7.30 -0.02
N LEU A 78 3.26 5.98 -0.08
CA LEU A 78 2.25 5.22 0.63
C LEU A 78 2.39 5.42 2.15
#